data_93aa40d0b2f8f80aff550db0392bf6bf
#
_entry.id   93aa40d0b2f8f80aff550db0392bf6bf
#
_cell.length_a   1.000
_cell.length_b   1.000
_cell.length_c   1.000
_cell.angle_alpha   90.00
_cell.angle_beta   90.00
_cell.angle_gamma   90.00
#
_symmetry.space_group_name_H-M   'P 1'
#
loop_
_entity.id
_entity.type
_entity.pdbx_description
1 polymer ?
#
loop_
_entity_poly.entity_id
_entity_poly.type
_entity_poly.pdbx_seq_one_letter_code
_entity_poly.pdbx_strand_id
1 'polypeptide(L)'
;ETFTKSTPAYFMNDAQTKYIYDILGGEDGQKLYDAVQKAIDKAEFWGADTIIGLGHLGVDPSSSPWTSEEVIAHTHGFTAFIDGHSHTVMANKQVTDASGKAVTLTQTGSYFKNIGKMTVGADGTITTELIDTYEGLDAAVAATASNWISAVDDMLGEEIAVGDTKF
;
A
#
# COMPACT_ATOMS: atom_id res chain seq x y z
N GLU A 1 -0.20 -1.08 -7.09
CA GLU A 1 1.03 -1.79 -7.50
C GLU A 1 1.24 -1.63 -9.00
N THR A 2 2.42 -1.27 -9.42
CA THR A 2 2.71 -1.13 -10.84
C THR A 2 3.24 -2.46 -11.39
N PHE A 3 2.76 -2.91 -12.54
CA PHE A 3 3.19 -4.18 -13.15
C PHE A 3 4.70 -4.20 -13.47
N THR A 4 5.32 -3.04 -13.66
CA THR A 4 6.76 -2.91 -13.86
C THR A 4 7.59 -3.26 -12.61
N LYS A 5 6.95 -3.30 -11.42
CA LYS A 5 7.57 -3.64 -10.13
C LYS A 5 7.18 -5.02 -9.61
N SER A 6 6.11 -5.61 -10.15
CA SER A 6 5.55 -6.88 -9.71
C SER A 6 5.74 -7.96 -10.76
N THR A 7 6.95 -8.48 -10.84
CA THR A 7 7.29 -9.60 -11.75
C THR A 7 6.83 -9.35 -13.19
N PRO A 8 7.40 -8.34 -13.87
CA PRO A 8 6.94 -7.88 -15.17
C PRO A 8 6.85 -8.99 -16.23
N ALA A 9 7.64 -10.04 -16.10
CA ALA A 9 7.63 -11.17 -17.04
C ALA A 9 6.26 -11.84 -17.18
N TYR A 10 5.45 -11.88 -16.12
CA TYR A 10 4.10 -12.47 -16.17
C TYR A 10 3.08 -11.65 -16.97
N PHE A 11 3.40 -10.40 -17.24
CA PHE A 11 2.54 -9.50 -18.00
C PHE A 11 3.01 -9.33 -19.45
N MET A 12 4.10 -10.00 -19.82
CA MET A 12 4.70 -9.93 -21.16
C MET A 12 4.37 -11.19 -21.99
N ASN A 13 4.56 -11.10 -23.30
CA ASN A 13 4.54 -12.26 -24.17
C ASN A 13 5.71 -13.21 -23.85
N ASP A 14 5.66 -14.44 -24.34
CA ASP A 14 6.68 -15.48 -24.08
C ASP A 14 8.10 -15.03 -24.45
N ALA A 15 8.25 -14.18 -25.45
CA ALA A 15 9.54 -13.61 -25.86
C ALA A 15 10.00 -12.44 -24.98
N GLN A 16 9.20 -12.00 -24.03
CA GLN A 16 9.45 -10.85 -23.15
C GLN A 16 9.77 -9.53 -23.89
N THR A 17 9.17 -9.35 -25.05
CA THR A 17 9.39 -8.17 -25.90
C THR A 17 8.25 -7.16 -25.87
N LYS A 18 7.08 -7.56 -25.37
CA LYS A 18 5.88 -6.73 -25.34
C LYS A 18 4.97 -7.11 -24.19
N TYR A 19 4.45 -6.11 -23.48
CA TYR A 19 3.37 -6.31 -22.53
C TYR A 19 2.08 -6.72 -23.25
N ILE A 20 1.45 -7.80 -22.77
CA ILE A 20 0.16 -8.31 -23.29
C ILE A 20 -0.99 -7.92 -22.34
N TYR A 21 -0.67 -7.55 -21.10
CA TYR A 21 -1.59 -6.97 -20.15
C TYR A 21 -1.14 -5.54 -19.82
N ASP A 22 -2.08 -4.65 -19.64
CA ASP A 22 -1.82 -3.25 -19.30
C ASP A 22 -2.62 -2.88 -18.04
N ILE A 23 -2.07 -1.97 -17.27
CA ILE A 23 -2.79 -1.31 -16.18
C ILE A 23 -3.42 -0.04 -16.76
N LEU A 24 -4.60 0.32 -16.28
CA LEU A 24 -5.28 1.54 -16.70
C LEU A 24 -4.54 2.80 -16.16
N GLY A 25 -3.26 2.93 -16.48
CA GLY A 25 -2.41 4.01 -16.01
C GLY A 25 -1.96 4.94 -17.14
N GLY A 26 -1.75 4.38 -18.31
CA GLY A 26 -1.07 5.09 -19.40
C GLY A 26 0.41 5.33 -19.08
N GLU A 27 1.16 5.88 -20.03
CA GLU A 27 2.59 6.18 -19.85
C GLU A 27 2.82 7.42 -18.98
N ASP A 28 1.86 8.34 -18.97
CA ASP A 28 1.89 9.64 -18.26
C ASP A 28 1.02 9.65 -16.97
N GLY A 29 0.40 8.54 -16.61
CA GLY A 29 -0.49 8.43 -15.46
C GLY A 29 -1.90 8.99 -15.67
N GLN A 30 -2.17 9.72 -16.75
CA GLN A 30 -3.43 10.46 -16.94
C GLN A 30 -4.66 9.54 -16.89
N LYS A 31 -4.59 8.34 -17.47
CA LYS A 31 -5.72 7.40 -17.42
C LYS A 31 -6.04 6.93 -16.00
N LEU A 32 -5.01 6.79 -15.14
CA LEU A 32 -5.21 6.47 -13.74
C LEU A 32 -5.88 7.64 -13.02
N TYR A 33 -5.38 8.86 -13.21
CA TYR A 33 -5.94 10.06 -12.58
C TYR A 33 -7.40 10.27 -12.99
N ASP A 34 -7.73 10.12 -14.27
CA ASP A 34 -9.10 10.22 -14.78
C ASP A 34 -10.02 9.14 -14.18
N ALA A 35 -9.52 7.91 -14.04
CA ALA A 35 -10.30 6.83 -13.45
C ALA A 35 -10.55 7.07 -11.95
N VAL A 36 -9.55 7.55 -11.22
CA VAL A 36 -9.65 7.90 -9.81
C VAL A 36 -10.62 9.07 -9.63
N GLN A 37 -10.49 10.14 -10.44
CA GLN A 37 -11.40 11.28 -10.35
C GLN A 37 -12.85 10.87 -10.60
N LYS A 38 -13.11 10.04 -11.62
CA LYS A 38 -14.48 9.50 -11.85
C LYS A 38 -15.03 8.71 -10.67
N ALA A 39 -14.16 8.01 -9.94
CA ALA A 39 -14.58 7.26 -8.75
C ALA A 39 -14.92 8.21 -7.59
N ILE A 40 -14.16 9.29 -7.42
CA ILE A 40 -14.42 10.36 -6.44
C ILE A 40 -15.76 11.04 -6.77
N ASP A 41 -15.91 11.53 -8.01
CA ASP A 41 -17.13 12.21 -8.47
C ASP A 41 -18.38 11.34 -8.24
N LYS A 42 -18.25 10.04 -8.47
CA LYS A 42 -19.34 9.09 -8.23
C LYS A 42 -19.65 8.93 -6.74
N ALA A 43 -18.65 8.91 -5.86
CA ALA A 43 -18.86 8.85 -4.43
C ALA A 43 -19.57 10.12 -3.92
N GLU A 44 -19.13 11.30 -4.37
CA GLU A 44 -19.75 12.58 -4.07
C GLU A 44 -21.21 12.64 -4.57
N PHE A 45 -21.44 12.18 -5.79
CA PHE A 45 -22.81 12.09 -6.36
C PHE A 45 -23.75 11.23 -5.50
N TRP A 46 -23.20 10.20 -4.82
CA TRP A 46 -23.97 9.36 -3.90
C TRP A 46 -24.03 9.92 -2.47
N GLY A 47 -23.50 11.12 -2.25
CA GLY A 47 -23.60 11.84 -0.97
C GLY A 47 -22.51 11.47 0.04
N ALA A 48 -21.34 11.05 -0.42
CA ALA A 48 -20.21 10.84 0.48
C ALA A 48 -19.63 12.18 0.92
N ASP A 49 -19.59 12.43 2.23
CA ASP A 49 -18.95 13.60 2.84
C ASP A 49 -17.46 13.38 3.15
N THR A 50 -17.04 12.12 3.21
CA THR A 50 -15.66 11.72 3.50
C THR A 50 -15.23 10.66 2.49
N ILE A 51 -14.17 10.94 1.73
CA ILE A 51 -13.64 10.03 0.72
C ILE A 51 -12.19 9.70 1.08
N ILE A 52 -11.95 8.43 1.40
CA ILE A 52 -10.62 7.92 1.73
C ILE A 52 -10.12 7.07 0.58
N GLY A 53 -9.02 7.48 -0.05
CA GLY A 53 -8.31 6.66 -1.02
C GLY A 53 -7.63 5.49 -0.30
N LEU A 54 -7.74 4.28 -0.86
CA LEU A 54 -7.00 3.11 -0.42
C LEU A 54 -6.23 2.56 -1.61
N GLY A 55 -4.91 2.69 -1.55
CA GLY A 55 -4.02 2.34 -2.64
C GLY A 55 -2.88 1.39 -2.24
N HIS A 56 -2.18 0.92 -3.26
CA HIS A 56 -0.90 0.21 -3.14
C HIS A 56 0.03 0.71 -4.25
N LEU A 57 0.24 2.01 -4.29
CA LEU A 57 0.95 2.72 -5.36
C LEU A 57 2.39 3.04 -4.99
N GLY A 58 2.61 3.36 -3.73
CA GLY A 58 3.90 3.79 -3.21
C GLY A 58 4.18 5.27 -3.44
N VAL A 59 5.29 5.71 -2.83
CA VAL A 59 5.83 7.07 -2.94
C VAL A 59 7.26 7.08 -3.49
N ASP A 60 7.77 5.92 -3.91
CA ASP A 60 9.09 5.79 -4.50
C ASP A 60 9.11 6.44 -5.90
N PRO A 61 10.07 7.32 -6.21
CA PRO A 61 10.17 7.95 -7.52
C PRO A 61 10.23 6.97 -8.70
N SER A 62 10.68 5.74 -8.46
CA SER A 62 10.69 4.70 -9.49
C SER A 62 9.30 4.20 -9.89
N SER A 63 8.25 4.56 -9.14
CA SER A 63 6.84 4.28 -9.45
C SER A 63 6.14 5.46 -10.13
N SER A 64 6.84 6.60 -10.35
CA SER A 64 6.29 7.72 -11.12
C SER A 64 5.97 7.27 -12.56
N PRO A 65 4.88 7.73 -13.18
CA PRO A 65 3.93 8.76 -12.70
C PRO A 65 2.70 8.19 -11.96
N TRP A 66 2.80 7.04 -11.33
CA TRP A 66 1.66 6.35 -10.69
C TRP A 66 1.75 6.33 -9.17
N THR A 67 2.55 7.20 -8.54
CA THR A 67 2.64 7.28 -7.08
C THR A 67 1.36 7.82 -6.46
N SER A 68 1.13 7.51 -5.18
CA SER A 68 -0.01 8.06 -4.45
C SER A 68 0.04 9.59 -4.36
N GLU A 69 1.23 10.17 -4.29
CA GLU A 69 1.41 11.62 -4.29
C GLU A 69 0.96 12.26 -5.61
N GLU A 70 1.31 11.64 -6.75
CA GLU A 70 0.89 12.11 -8.07
C GLU A 70 -0.60 11.94 -8.29
N VAL A 71 -1.17 10.81 -7.85
CA VAL A 71 -2.63 10.61 -7.89
C VAL A 71 -3.36 11.70 -7.11
N ILE A 72 -2.92 12.02 -5.89
CA ILE A 72 -3.52 13.10 -5.10
C ILE A 72 -3.35 14.44 -5.81
N ALA A 73 -2.14 14.75 -6.29
CA ALA A 73 -1.84 16.03 -6.94
C ALA A 73 -2.63 16.28 -8.23
N HIS A 74 -3.06 15.22 -8.93
CA HIS A 74 -3.81 15.31 -10.18
C HIS A 74 -5.32 15.06 -10.04
N THR A 75 -5.80 14.84 -8.83
CA THR A 75 -7.22 14.65 -8.52
C THR A 75 -7.67 15.60 -7.43
N HIS A 76 -8.96 15.69 -7.16
CA HIS A 76 -9.51 16.44 -6.04
C HIS A 76 -10.67 15.69 -5.39
N GLY A 77 -10.98 16.02 -4.13
CA GLY A 77 -12.10 15.44 -3.40
C GLY A 77 -11.71 14.39 -2.36
N PHE A 78 -10.47 13.93 -2.33
CA PHE A 78 -10.01 13.10 -1.22
C PHE A 78 -9.99 13.87 0.10
N THR A 79 -10.40 13.18 1.17
CA THR A 79 -10.21 13.65 2.55
C THR A 79 -8.86 13.15 3.08
N ALA A 80 -8.53 11.88 2.78
CA ALA A 80 -7.27 11.25 3.14
C ALA A 80 -6.92 10.13 2.16
N PHE A 81 -5.67 9.63 2.21
CA PHE A 81 -5.21 8.52 1.41
C PHE A 81 -4.36 7.57 2.27
N ILE A 82 -4.71 6.30 2.26
CA ILE A 82 -3.95 5.20 2.88
C ILE A 82 -3.25 4.44 1.77
N ASP A 83 -1.93 4.34 1.84
CA ASP A 83 -1.14 3.72 0.78
C ASP A 83 -0.21 2.63 1.31
N GLY A 84 0.47 1.93 0.41
CA GLY A 84 1.43 0.86 0.67
C GLY A 84 2.52 0.82 -0.39
N HIS A 85 3.05 -0.37 -0.71
CA HIS A 85 4.02 -0.69 -1.76
C HIS A 85 5.47 -0.30 -1.43
N SER A 86 5.78 0.96 -1.21
CA SER A 86 7.16 1.45 -0.97
C SER A 86 7.71 1.13 0.42
N HIS A 87 6.92 0.47 1.28
CA HIS A 87 7.28 0.15 2.66
C HIS A 87 7.72 1.37 3.49
N THR A 88 7.24 2.54 3.12
CA THR A 88 7.57 3.79 3.79
C THR A 88 6.85 3.90 5.13
N VAL A 89 7.56 4.27 6.18
CA VAL A 89 6.97 4.59 7.47
C VAL A 89 6.61 6.08 7.46
N MET A 90 5.32 6.37 7.36
CA MET A 90 4.79 7.71 7.17
C MET A 90 3.48 7.85 7.94
N ALA A 91 3.54 8.49 9.09
CA ALA A 91 2.35 8.72 9.92
C ALA A 91 1.38 9.71 9.26
N ASN A 92 1.92 10.83 8.77
CA ASN A 92 1.14 11.95 8.26
C ASN A 92 1.99 12.77 7.29
N LYS A 93 1.64 12.75 6.02
CA LYS A 93 2.20 13.63 5.00
C LYS A 93 1.08 14.43 4.36
N GLN A 94 1.24 15.74 4.28
CA GLN A 94 0.28 16.58 3.58
C GLN A 94 0.69 16.70 2.12
N VAL A 95 -0.20 16.32 1.23
CA VAL A 95 -0.05 16.44 -0.23
C VAL A 95 -1.14 17.37 -0.73
N THR A 96 -0.75 18.37 -1.51
CA THR A 96 -1.72 19.32 -2.09
C THR A 96 -2.39 18.69 -3.31
N ASP A 97 -3.71 18.67 -3.32
CA ASP A 97 -4.51 18.16 -4.43
C ASP A 97 -4.65 19.18 -5.58
N ALA A 98 -5.28 18.78 -6.68
CA ALA A 98 -5.50 19.63 -7.85
C ALA A 98 -6.35 20.89 -7.57
N SER A 99 -7.11 20.92 -6.49
CA SER A 99 -7.91 22.09 -6.06
C SER A 99 -7.15 23.02 -5.11
N GLY A 100 -5.94 22.63 -4.67
CA GLY A 100 -5.15 23.37 -3.68
C GLY A 100 -5.42 22.96 -2.23
N LYS A 101 -6.23 21.91 -1.98
CA LYS A 101 -6.53 21.40 -0.64
C LYS A 101 -5.45 20.42 -0.19
N ALA A 102 -5.09 20.47 1.08
CA ALA A 102 -4.19 19.49 1.68
C ALA A 102 -4.92 18.17 1.97
N VAL A 103 -4.36 17.06 1.51
CA VAL A 103 -4.84 15.69 1.73
C VAL A 103 -3.81 14.93 2.57
N THR A 104 -4.28 14.28 3.62
CA THR A 104 -3.42 13.46 4.49
C THR A 104 -3.12 12.12 3.83
N LEU A 105 -1.84 11.85 3.58
CA LEU A 105 -1.31 10.59 3.08
C LEU A 105 -0.60 9.84 4.21
N THR A 106 -0.86 8.53 4.36
CA THR A 106 -0.25 7.68 5.38
C THR A 106 0.16 6.32 4.83
N GLN A 107 1.27 5.77 5.35
CA GLN A 107 1.75 4.40 5.12
C GLN A 107 2.32 3.82 6.41
N THR A 108 2.18 2.52 6.63
CA THR A 108 2.58 1.84 7.87
C THR A 108 3.94 1.15 7.82
N GLY A 109 4.66 1.25 6.72
CA GLY A 109 5.88 0.47 6.51
C GLY A 109 5.57 -0.96 6.08
N SER A 110 6.26 -1.94 6.66
CA SER A 110 6.14 -3.35 6.31
C SER A 110 6.25 -4.26 7.53
N TYR A 111 5.86 -5.53 7.34
CA TYR A 111 6.00 -6.60 8.32
C TYR A 111 5.31 -6.34 9.67
N PHE A 112 4.17 -5.64 9.65
CA PHE A 112 3.42 -5.27 10.86
C PHE A 112 4.24 -4.54 11.94
N LYS A 113 5.32 -3.86 11.54
CA LYS A 113 6.09 -3.03 12.49
C LYS A 113 5.29 -1.87 13.05
N ASN A 114 4.29 -1.42 12.29
CA ASN A 114 3.35 -0.40 12.73
C ASN A 114 1.92 -0.80 12.37
N ILE A 115 0.99 -0.40 13.21
CA ILE A 115 -0.44 -0.36 12.91
C ILE A 115 -0.81 1.10 12.67
N GLY A 116 -1.38 1.41 11.51
CA GLY A 116 -1.91 2.74 11.22
C GLY A 116 -3.30 2.91 11.82
N LYS A 117 -3.49 3.98 12.58
CA LYS A 117 -4.81 4.38 13.06
C LYS A 117 -5.17 5.72 12.46
N MET A 118 -6.28 5.76 11.76
CA MET A 118 -6.88 6.99 11.24
C MET A 118 -8.16 7.29 12.00
N THR A 119 -8.30 8.51 12.48
CA THR A 119 -9.51 8.98 13.16
C THR A 119 -10.13 10.09 12.32
N VAL A 120 -11.42 9.94 12.04
CA VAL A 120 -12.24 10.94 11.37
C VAL A 120 -13.07 11.64 12.43
N GLY A 121 -12.82 12.93 12.67
CA GLY A 121 -13.58 13.74 13.59
C GLY A 121 -14.98 14.04 13.06
N ALA A 122 -15.92 14.36 13.95
CA ALA A 122 -17.28 14.77 13.56
C ALA A 122 -17.30 16.08 12.75
N ASP A 123 -16.25 16.85 12.82
CA ASP A 123 -16.02 18.09 12.06
C ASP A 123 -15.27 17.84 10.74
N GLY A 124 -15.03 16.57 10.38
CA GLY A 124 -14.29 16.17 9.19
C GLY A 124 -12.77 16.23 9.31
N THR A 125 -12.22 16.57 10.49
CA THR A 125 -10.77 16.53 10.72
C THR A 125 -10.24 15.10 10.64
N ILE A 126 -9.08 14.94 9.99
CA ILE A 126 -8.37 13.67 9.92
C ILE A 126 -7.13 13.76 10.81
N THR A 127 -6.98 12.77 11.68
CA THR A 127 -5.72 12.53 12.40
C THR A 127 -5.24 11.12 12.13
N THR A 128 -3.93 10.96 11.99
CA THR A 128 -3.30 9.67 11.74
C THR A 128 -2.14 9.47 12.70
N GLU A 129 -2.00 8.26 13.20
CA GLU A 129 -0.90 7.84 14.06
C GLU A 129 -0.41 6.46 13.66
N LEU A 130 0.86 6.18 13.92
CA LEU A 130 1.46 4.85 13.79
C LEU A 130 1.72 4.30 15.19
N ILE A 131 1.19 3.13 15.44
CA ILE A 131 1.35 2.40 16.71
C ILE A 131 2.38 1.31 16.44
N ASP A 132 3.54 1.40 17.08
CA ASP A 132 4.65 0.46 16.97
C ASP A 132 4.85 -0.36 18.25
N THR A 133 4.11 -0.02 19.30
CA THR A 133 4.14 -0.72 20.59
C THR A 133 2.75 -1.21 20.94
N TYR A 134 2.62 -2.49 21.23
CA TYR A 134 1.37 -3.09 21.70
C TYR A 134 1.70 -4.09 22.79
N GLU A 135 0.88 -4.08 23.84
CA GLU A 135 0.99 -4.99 24.95
C GLU A 135 0.02 -6.16 24.78
N GLY A 136 0.53 -7.36 25.06
CA GLY A 136 -0.27 -8.57 25.06
C GLY A 136 -0.47 -9.18 23.66
N LEU A 137 -0.82 -10.46 23.68
CA LEU A 137 -1.13 -11.25 22.50
C LEU A 137 -2.54 -11.82 22.67
N ASP A 138 -3.32 -11.85 21.60
CA ASP A 138 -4.52 -12.68 21.58
C ASP A 138 -4.10 -14.16 21.70
N ALA A 139 -4.57 -14.83 22.76
CA ALA A 139 -4.13 -16.18 23.09
C ALA A 139 -4.47 -17.21 22.01
N ALA A 140 -5.59 -17.07 21.33
CA ALA A 140 -5.99 -17.99 20.27
C ALA A 140 -5.14 -17.82 18.99
N VAL A 141 -4.87 -16.56 18.62
CA VAL A 141 -3.98 -16.23 17.50
C VAL A 141 -2.55 -16.68 17.81
N ALA A 142 -2.05 -16.41 19.02
CA ALA A 142 -0.71 -16.83 19.44
C ALA A 142 -0.55 -18.36 19.42
N ALA A 143 -1.53 -19.11 19.89
CA ALA A 143 -1.52 -20.57 19.83
C ALA A 143 -1.50 -21.08 18.40
N THR A 144 -2.31 -20.50 17.52
CA THR A 144 -2.31 -20.85 16.09
C THR A 144 -0.96 -20.56 15.44
N ALA A 145 -0.39 -19.39 15.68
CA ALA A 145 0.93 -19.02 15.15
C ALA A 145 2.03 -19.97 15.66
N SER A 146 2.01 -20.29 16.97
CA SER A 146 2.99 -21.23 17.55
C SER A 146 2.94 -22.61 16.92
N ASN A 147 1.74 -23.13 16.62
CA ASN A 147 1.58 -24.43 15.95
C ASN A 147 2.24 -24.42 14.56
N TRP A 148 2.04 -23.35 13.80
CA TRP A 148 2.68 -23.22 12.48
C TRP A 148 4.18 -23.04 12.55
N ILE A 149 4.69 -22.24 13.51
CA ILE A 149 6.12 -22.06 13.74
C ILE A 149 6.75 -23.42 14.08
N SER A 150 6.17 -24.16 15.03
CA SER A 150 6.68 -25.50 15.38
C SER A 150 6.70 -26.46 14.19
N ALA A 151 5.65 -26.47 13.36
CA ALA A 151 5.63 -27.31 12.18
C ALA A 151 6.71 -26.94 11.14
N VAL A 152 7.02 -25.66 11.01
CA VAL A 152 8.11 -25.18 10.13
C VAL A 152 9.46 -25.54 10.73
N ASP A 153 9.65 -25.34 12.03
CA ASP A 153 10.89 -25.67 12.74
C ASP A 153 11.18 -27.18 12.68
N ASP A 154 10.17 -28.02 12.85
CA ASP A 154 10.29 -29.49 12.72
C ASP A 154 10.73 -29.85 11.29
N MET A 155 10.14 -29.23 10.27
CA MET A 155 10.47 -29.49 8.87
C MET A 155 11.87 -28.98 8.49
N LEU A 156 12.32 -27.85 9.04
CA LEU A 156 13.63 -27.27 8.79
C LEU A 156 14.73 -27.86 9.69
N GLY A 157 14.35 -28.45 10.81
CA GLY A 157 15.27 -29.08 11.77
C GLY A 157 15.74 -30.48 11.38
N GLU A 158 15.17 -31.08 10.32
CA GLU A 158 15.70 -32.35 9.80
C GLU A 158 17.12 -32.16 9.27
N GLU A 159 18.06 -32.85 9.90
CA GLU A 159 19.47 -32.90 9.47
C GLU A 159 19.58 -33.65 8.14
N ILE A 160 19.77 -32.91 7.05
CA ILE A 160 19.86 -33.47 5.70
C ILE A 160 21.30 -33.84 5.30
N ALA A 161 22.29 -33.24 5.95
CA ALA A 161 23.72 -33.58 5.79
C ALA A 161 24.58 -32.99 6.92
N VAL A 162 25.66 -33.67 7.29
CA VAL A 162 26.71 -33.15 8.18
C VAL A 162 27.88 -32.75 7.32
N GLY A 163 28.29 -31.47 7.35
CA GLY A 163 29.53 -31.01 6.76
C GLY A 163 30.68 -31.21 7.74
N ASP A 164 31.74 -31.87 7.29
CA ASP A 164 32.97 -32.10 8.08
C ASP A 164 34.02 -30.99 7.88
N THR A 165 33.72 -30.01 7.03
CA THR A 165 34.61 -28.89 6.70
C THR A 165 34.08 -27.57 7.26
N LYS A 166 34.92 -26.89 8.05
CA LYS A 166 34.62 -25.50 8.45
C LYS A 166 34.96 -24.56 7.30
N PHE A 167 34.00 -23.72 6.91
CA PHE A 167 34.19 -22.63 5.97
C PHE A 167 34.76 -21.40 6.66
#